data_ea8bb56dd4989db3e340338fc851908c
#
_entry.id   ea8bb56dd4989db3e340338fc851908c
#
_cell.length_a   1.000
_cell.length_b   1.000
_cell.length_c   1.000
_cell.angle_alpha   90.00
_cell.angle_beta   90.00
_cell.angle_gamma   90.00
#
_symmetry.space_group_name_H-M   'P 1'
#
loop_
_entity.id
_entity.type
_entity.pdbx_description
1 polymer ?
#
loop_
_entity_poly.entity_id
_entity_poly.type
_entity_poly.pdbx_seq_one_letter_code
_entity_poly.pdbx_strand_id
1 'polypeptide(L)'
;MYGKLEIGKSGFKLYGEKFYLASGDIHYFRIHPSSWENVLDLAVDFGLTAIQTYVPWHLHEKKQGHFDFWGQDGELNLKGFLELCDKKGLKVLLRPSPYICSECDMGGLPAWLIKRGREIYRCCDADYINAVENYYKRLCAEFLPFLSTNGGPIIGVALENEYGGYGNEEGYLLKLRELLSENGVDVPFYTTDTFDSLMLVNGSVDGCLCGFNFRSTPSETEKALELLGKLKPEQPLFVGDFWCGRSQMWGEKYSPRDPRETAEAYKTALNMGAYVNFYMFAGGTNFGFTSGSLYGAPFTPDKEKNYPRFLPYTTSYDGDALIGEDGNPTEKYFLCRDILDEYLGKAKRPHFIDRKKSQELTVKLTEAASLFDNLENIGGEVRTTVLPLSMEELGQEFGYVLYETRLNGSESWTRLRLVNSVRDRASIYLNGEYKGTYTRDGGNEPIEFTVPKSGIKLGLLVENLGRCCNAAVLGEIKGLVSPEITVNLKNSFNWKQTSIPLNNLNAIEYKSNFRKEKLLNYPVFLKGEFEAEAGIDTFISTEGFTHGNIWVNGFNIGRYWNAGPQKTLLVSGGLLKDKGNIIEIFDTEYGGKTEIKFLSKNLLY
;
A
#
# COMPACT_ATOMS: atom_id res chain seq x y z
N MET A 1 33.54 8.75 -0.78
CA MET A 1 33.70 10.24 -0.70
C MET A 1 32.70 10.77 0.31
N TYR A 2 33.05 11.81 1.06
CA TYR A 2 32.19 12.41 2.08
C TYR A 2 31.79 13.80 1.61
N GLY A 3 30.50 14.18 1.74
CA GLY A 3 30.06 15.52 1.40
C GLY A 3 28.56 15.66 1.28
N LYS A 4 28.11 16.90 1.31
CA LYS A 4 26.69 17.26 1.14
C LYS A 4 26.37 17.47 -0.33
N LEU A 5 25.11 17.24 -0.69
CA LEU A 5 24.55 17.74 -1.94
C LEU A 5 24.42 19.27 -1.83
N GLU A 6 25.09 20.00 -2.72
CA GLU A 6 24.95 21.45 -2.85
C GLU A 6 23.82 21.75 -3.85
N ILE A 7 22.90 22.61 -3.45
CA ILE A 7 21.75 23.02 -4.24
C ILE A 7 21.90 24.48 -4.63
N GLY A 8 21.94 24.76 -5.90
CA GLY A 8 22.04 26.13 -6.42
C GLY A 8 21.14 26.34 -7.63
N LYS A 9 20.88 27.56 -8.00
CA LYS A 9 20.04 27.94 -9.14
C LYS A 9 20.42 27.22 -10.45
N SER A 10 21.70 26.93 -10.67
CA SER A 10 22.21 26.26 -11.85
C SER A 10 22.18 24.71 -11.77
N GLY A 11 21.62 24.13 -10.71
CA GLY A 11 21.54 22.69 -10.50
C GLY A 11 22.25 22.20 -9.24
N PHE A 12 22.67 20.94 -9.27
CA PHE A 12 23.25 20.25 -8.14
C PHE A 12 24.76 20.03 -8.29
N LYS A 13 25.47 20.03 -7.16
CA LYS A 13 26.84 19.53 -7.05
C LYS A 13 26.92 18.51 -5.92
N LEU A 14 27.67 17.45 -6.14
CA LEU A 14 27.97 16.45 -5.12
C LEU A 14 29.48 16.24 -5.07
N TYR A 15 30.05 16.31 -3.88
CA TYR A 15 31.51 16.25 -3.68
C TYR A 15 32.30 17.33 -4.45
N GLY A 16 31.66 18.51 -4.64
CA GLY A 16 32.23 19.65 -5.39
C GLY A 16 32.09 19.53 -6.91
N GLU A 17 31.65 18.41 -7.45
CA GLU A 17 31.47 18.19 -8.89
C GLU A 17 29.99 18.35 -9.29
N LYS A 18 29.74 18.75 -10.54
CA LYS A 18 28.38 18.85 -11.11
C LYS A 18 27.71 17.49 -11.04
N PHE A 19 26.53 17.43 -10.44
CA PHE A 19 25.72 16.22 -10.30
C PHE A 19 24.42 16.37 -11.07
N TYR A 20 24.19 15.49 -12.05
CA TYR A 20 22.91 15.42 -12.75
C TYR A 20 21.97 14.50 -11.98
N LEU A 21 20.94 15.06 -11.34
CA LEU A 21 19.95 14.30 -10.57
C LEU A 21 18.87 13.77 -11.51
N ALA A 22 18.95 12.50 -11.87
CA ALA A 22 17.87 11.73 -12.50
C ALA A 22 17.46 10.65 -11.52
N SER A 23 16.22 10.65 -11.07
CA SER A 23 15.76 9.73 -10.02
C SER A 23 14.40 9.12 -10.31
N GLY A 24 14.05 8.10 -9.54
CA GLY A 24 12.75 7.45 -9.60
C GLY A 24 12.45 6.65 -8.34
N ASP A 25 11.17 6.51 -8.04
CA ASP A 25 10.70 5.82 -6.85
C ASP A 25 10.78 4.30 -6.99
N ILE A 26 11.45 3.68 -6.03
CA ILE A 26 11.54 2.24 -5.83
C ILE A 26 11.25 1.97 -4.36
N HIS A 27 10.10 1.37 -4.08
CA HIS A 27 9.65 1.08 -2.72
C HIS A 27 10.17 -0.29 -2.28
N TYR A 28 11.26 -0.35 -1.50
CA TYR A 28 11.85 -1.61 -1.04
C TYR A 28 10.84 -2.54 -0.37
N PHE A 29 9.90 -1.99 0.42
CA PHE A 29 8.88 -2.73 1.16
C PHE A 29 7.75 -3.31 0.30
N ARG A 30 7.70 -2.97 -1.00
CA ARG A 30 6.75 -3.50 -2.00
C ARG A 30 7.39 -4.46 -2.99
N ILE A 31 8.69 -4.67 -2.88
CA ILE A 31 9.46 -5.55 -3.76
C ILE A 31 10.17 -6.58 -2.87
N HIS A 32 9.96 -7.87 -3.17
CA HIS A 32 10.65 -8.90 -2.42
C HIS A 32 12.18 -8.75 -2.55
N PRO A 33 12.98 -8.94 -1.48
CA PRO A 33 14.43 -8.69 -1.49
C PRO A 33 15.19 -9.39 -2.62
N SER A 34 14.77 -10.58 -3.03
CA SER A 34 15.37 -11.31 -4.15
C SER A 34 15.27 -10.57 -5.50
N SER A 35 14.39 -9.58 -5.63
CA SER A 35 14.19 -8.80 -6.85
C SER A 35 14.80 -7.41 -6.79
N TRP A 36 15.30 -6.95 -5.62
CA TRP A 36 15.91 -5.62 -5.48
C TRP A 36 17.08 -5.38 -6.42
N GLU A 37 18.01 -6.36 -6.50
CA GLU A 37 19.20 -6.22 -7.34
C GLU A 37 18.84 -6.01 -8.81
N ASN A 38 17.88 -6.77 -9.30
CA ASN A 38 17.42 -6.65 -10.67
C ASN A 38 16.75 -5.29 -10.99
N VAL A 39 15.89 -4.78 -10.08
CA VAL A 39 15.23 -3.49 -10.28
C VAL A 39 16.24 -2.34 -10.22
N LEU A 40 17.23 -2.42 -9.33
CA LEU A 40 18.32 -1.43 -9.26
C LEU A 40 19.24 -1.51 -10.48
N ASP A 41 19.52 -2.69 -11.04
CA ASP A 41 20.27 -2.83 -12.30
C ASP A 41 19.53 -2.18 -13.47
N LEU A 42 18.20 -2.29 -13.52
CA LEU A 42 17.38 -1.59 -14.50
C LEU A 42 17.40 -0.07 -14.27
N ALA A 43 17.44 0.40 -13.03
CA ALA A 43 17.60 1.83 -12.73
C ALA A 43 18.94 2.37 -13.25
N VAL A 44 20.03 1.62 -13.06
CA VAL A 44 21.35 1.95 -13.62
C VAL A 44 21.33 1.88 -15.15
N ASP A 45 20.74 0.83 -15.75
CA ASP A 45 20.59 0.73 -17.21
C ASP A 45 19.76 1.90 -17.78
N PHE A 46 18.70 2.32 -17.10
CA PHE A 46 17.93 3.49 -17.52
C PHE A 46 18.80 4.76 -17.57
N GLY A 47 19.75 4.87 -16.67
CA GLY A 47 20.63 6.05 -16.50
C GLY A 47 20.26 6.89 -15.31
N LEU A 48 19.50 6.35 -14.35
CA LEU A 48 19.29 7.03 -13.06
C LEU A 48 20.61 7.18 -12.32
N THR A 49 20.75 8.31 -11.63
CA THR A 49 21.88 8.61 -10.74
C THR A 49 21.49 8.49 -9.27
N ALA A 50 20.18 8.49 -9.01
CA ALA A 50 19.62 8.32 -7.69
C ALA A 50 18.31 7.53 -7.76
N ILE A 51 17.91 6.95 -6.64
CA ILE A 51 16.54 6.47 -6.43
C ILE A 51 15.90 7.26 -5.30
N GLN A 52 14.57 7.31 -5.29
CA GLN A 52 13.81 7.77 -4.14
C GLN A 52 13.14 6.55 -3.49
N THR A 53 13.11 6.51 -2.15
CA THR A 53 12.37 5.48 -1.42
C THR A 53 11.75 6.06 -0.16
N TYR A 54 10.60 5.50 0.22
CA TYR A 54 9.86 5.88 1.41
C TYR A 54 10.13 4.90 2.56
N VAL A 55 9.95 5.35 3.80
CA VAL A 55 9.98 4.49 4.97
C VAL A 55 8.61 4.50 5.64
N PRO A 56 7.79 3.46 5.47
CA PRO A 56 6.42 3.44 5.98
C PRO A 56 6.39 3.14 7.49
N TRP A 57 6.07 4.13 8.30
CA TRP A 57 6.07 4.00 9.76
C TRP A 57 5.20 2.83 10.25
N HIS A 58 3.98 2.69 9.68
CA HIS A 58 3.03 1.62 10.07
C HIS A 58 3.58 0.20 9.88
N LEU A 59 4.50 -0.03 8.94
CA LEU A 59 5.12 -1.34 8.75
C LEU A 59 6.25 -1.60 9.74
N HIS A 60 6.98 -0.54 10.13
CA HIS A 60 8.12 -0.64 11.03
C HIS A 60 7.75 -0.57 12.51
N GLU A 61 6.55 -0.08 12.86
CA GLU A 61 6.06 0.01 14.25
C GLU A 61 4.56 -0.33 14.31
N LYS A 62 4.21 -1.58 13.99
CA LYS A 62 2.83 -2.09 14.04
C LYS A 62 2.20 -2.00 15.43
N LYS A 63 3.01 -2.05 16.47
CA LYS A 63 2.62 -1.85 17.85
C LYS A 63 3.55 -0.84 18.51
N GLN A 64 3.00 0.13 19.20
CA GLN A 64 3.74 1.22 19.84
C GLN A 64 4.96 0.72 20.62
N GLY A 65 6.15 1.23 20.30
CA GLY A 65 7.42 0.87 20.91
C GLY A 65 8.05 -0.44 20.42
N HIS A 66 7.40 -1.16 19.47
CA HIS A 66 7.92 -2.41 18.93
C HIS A 66 8.28 -2.23 17.46
N PHE A 67 9.56 -2.06 17.20
CA PHE A 67 10.07 -1.80 15.86
C PHE A 67 10.55 -3.08 15.16
N ASP A 68 10.21 -3.20 13.88
CA ASP A 68 10.63 -4.27 12.99
C ASP A 68 11.29 -3.67 11.74
N PHE A 69 12.56 -3.99 11.50
CA PHE A 69 13.32 -3.62 10.31
C PHE A 69 13.79 -4.85 9.54
N TRP A 70 13.05 -5.94 9.64
CA TRP A 70 13.30 -7.15 8.87
C TRP A 70 12.06 -7.62 8.09
N GLY A 71 10.89 -7.70 8.72
CA GLY A 71 9.67 -8.27 8.16
C GLY A 71 9.65 -9.79 8.24
N GLN A 72 8.89 -10.43 7.35
CA GLN A 72 8.77 -11.89 7.29
C GLN A 72 9.96 -12.54 6.55
N ASP A 73 10.42 -11.93 5.46
CA ASP A 73 11.48 -12.46 4.60
C ASP A 73 12.47 -11.37 4.13
N GLY A 74 12.70 -10.38 4.98
CA GLY A 74 13.65 -9.28 4.74
C GLY A 74 13.07 -8.09 3.97
N GLU A 75 11.78 -8.08 3.64
CA GLU A 75 11.12 -7.01 2.87
C GLU A 75 11.15 -5.65 3.59
N LEU A 76 11.37 -5.63 4.91
CA LEU A 76 11.52 -4.41 5.70
C LEU A 76 12.99 -4.06 6.00
N ASN A 77 13.96 -4.73 5.40
CA ASN A 77 15.40 -4.50 5.64
C ASN A 77 15.90 -3.24 4.90
N LEU A 78 15.60 -2.06 5.45
CA LEU A 78 16.05 -0.78 4.92
C LEU A 78 17.58 -0.71 4.75
N LYS A 79 18.35 -1.20 5.72
CA LYS A 79 19.83 -1.20 5.65
C LYS A 79 20.34 -1.98 4.44
N GLY A 80 19.86 -3.21 4.27
CA GLY A 80 20.25 -4.06 3.14
C GLY A 80 19.91 -3.43 1.79
N PHE A 81 18.77 -2.74 1.69
CA PHE A 81 18.41 -2.00 0.48
C PHE A 81 19.34 -0.81 0.23
N LEU A 82 19.68 -0.02 1.25
CA LEU A 82 20.62 1.11 1.14
C LEU A 82 22.04 0.65 0.79
N GLU A 83 22.51 -0.45 1.38
CA GLU A 83 23.80 -1.08 1.03
C GLU A 83 23.84 -1.50 -0.45
N LEU A 84 22.75 -2.05 -0.93
CA LEU A 84 22.64 -2.46 -2.33
C LEU A 84 22.63 -1.24 -3.28
N CYS A 85 21.93 -0.16 -2.93
CA CYS A 85 21.98 1.10 -3.68
C CYS A 85 23.39 1.65 -3.78
N ASP A 86 24.14 1.68 -2.66
CA ASP A 86 25.51 2.17 -2.65
C ASP A 86 26.45 1.28 -3.49
N LYS A 87 26.31 -0.05 -3.38
CA LYS A 87 27.03 -1.03 -4.21
C LYS A 87 26.79 -0.81 -5.71
N LYS A 88 25.56 -0.44 -6.12
CA LYS A 88 25.22 -0.13 -7.52
C LYS A 88 25.61 1.29 -7.94
N GLY A 89 26.16 2.11 -7.03
CA GLY A 89 26.55 3.50 -7.30
C GLY A 89 25.38 4.48 -7.37
N LEU A 90 24.19 4.05 -6.99
CA LEU A 90 22.98 4.89 -6.95
C LEU A 90 22.95 5.72 -5.66
N LYS A 91 22.66 7.01 -5.78
CA LYS A 91 22.35 7.85 -4.62
C LYS A 91 20.90 7.66 -4.19
N VAL A 92 20.57 8.15 -3.00
CA VAL A 92 19.24 7.96 -2.41
C VAL A 92 18.67 9.31 -1.94
N LEU A 93 17.43 9.58 -2.36
CA LEU A 93 16.54 10.55 -1.75
C LEU A 93 15.63 9.79 -0.80
N LEU A 94 15.78 9.99 0.51
CA LEU A 94 15.02 9.25 1.52
C LEU A 94 13.80 10.04 1.98
N ARG A 95 12.63 9.41 2.02
CA ARG A 95 11.41 9.98 2.64
C ARG A 95 11.08 9.24 3.93
N PRO A 96 11.65 9.65 5.09
CA PRO A 96 11.43 9.03 6.39
C PRO A 96 10.18 9.57 7.09
N SER A 97 9.45 10.44 6.42
CA SER A 97 8.38 11.28 6.96
C SER A 97 7.38 10.49 7.80
N PRO A 98 6.67 11.10 8.78
CA PRO A 98 5.68 10.33 9.50
C PRO A 98 4.53 9.89 8.59
N TYR A 99 4.09 10.76 7.69
CA TYR A 99 3.09 10.49 6.66
C TYR A 99 3.75 10.45 5.28
N ILE A 100 3.41 9.44 4.48
CA ILE A 100 4.00 9.24 3.15
C ILE A 100 2.95 9.16 2.02
N CYS A 101 1.66 9.15 2.33
CA CYS A 101 0.58 8.81 1.40
C CYS A 101 0.81 7.44 0.75
N SER A 102 1.40 7.42 -0.42
CA SER A 102 1.88 6.24 -1.15
C SER A 102 0.86 5.09 -1.18
N GLU A 103 -0.43 5.43 -1.14
CA GLU A 103 -1.55 4.48 -1.15
C GLU A 103 -1.46 3.39 -0.06
N CYS A 104 -0.67 3.65 0.98
CA CYS A 104 -0.55 2.80 2.16
C CYS A 104 -1.74 2.98 3.12
N ASP A 105 -1.98 1.97 3.95
CA ASP A 105 -2.93 2.07 5.06
C ASP A 105 -2.65 3.33 5.89
N MET A 106 -3.68 4.18 6.10
CA MET A 106 -3.58 5.47 6.81
C MET A 106 -2.44 6.40 6.30
N GLY A 107 -2.04 6.26 5.01
CA GLY A 107 -0.92 7.02 4.45
C GLY A 107 0.43 6.75 5.11
N GLY A 108 0.62 5.56 5.66
CA GLY A 108 1.86 5.14 6.32
C GLY A 108 1.92 5.42 7.81
N LEU A 109 0.91 6.06 8.39
CA LEU A 109 0.80 6.25 9.84
C LEU A 109 0.31 4.96 10.52
N PRO A 110 0.84 4.56 11.69
CA PRO A 110 0.40 3.35 12.36
C PRO A 110 -0.98 3.50 13.03
N ALA A 111 -1.80 2.44 12.93
CA ALA A 111 -3.17 2.42 13.42
C ALA A 111 -3.30 2.66 14.94
N TRP A 112 -2.27 2.35 15.74
CA TRP A 112 -2.29 2.58 17.18
C TRP A 112 -2.29 4.08 17.57
N LEU A 113 -2.01 4.99 16.61
CA LEU A 113 -2.20 6.44 16.80
C LEU A 113 -3.68 6.83 16.86
N ILE A 114 -4.58 5.99 16.32
CA ILE A 114 -6.00 6.33 16.21
C ILE A 114 -6.66 6.25 17.60
N LYS A 115 -7.24 7.37 18.03
CA LYS A 115 -8.06 7.46 19.23
C LYS A 115 -9.43 8.00 18.84
N ARG A 116 -10.49 7.25 19.17
CA ARG A 116 -11.87 7.63 18.83
C ARG A 116 -12.19 9.08 19.25
N GLY A 117 -12.63 9.88 18.29
CA GLY A 117 -13.01 11.30 18.53
C GLY A 117 -11.85 12.26 18.69
N ARG A 118 -10.61 11.85 18.35
CA ARG A 118 -9.42 12.69 18.39
C ARG A 118 -8.58 12.49 17.12
N GLU A 119 -8.93 13.23 16.08
CA GLU A 119 -8.26 13.19 14.77
C GLU A 119 -7.19 14.28 14.70
N ILE A 120 -6.02 14.02 15.29
CA ILE A 120 -4.92 14.98 15.41
C ILE A 120 -3.62 14.39 14.85
N TYR A 121 -3.53 14.38 13.56
CA TYR A 121 -2.35 13.92 12.83
C TYR A 121 -1.77 15.06 12.00
N ARG A 122 -0.49 14.97 11.65
CA ARG A 122 0.18 15.92 10.78
C ARG A 122 0.05 17.38 11.26
N CYS A 123 0.25 17.59 12.57
CA CYS A 123 0.17 18.90 13.24
C CYS A 123 1.03 18.92 14.51
N CYS A 124 1.17 20.08 15.15
CA CYS A 124 1.94 20.26 16.39
C CYS A 124 1.22 19.77 17.68
N ASP A 125 0.27 18.84 17.57
CA ASP A 125 -0.29 18.20 18.77
C ASP A 125 0.81 17.46 19.55
N ALA A 126 0.84 17.66 20.87
CA ALA A 126 1.92 17.14 21.71
C ALA A 126 2.01 15.61 21.72
N ASP A 127 0.88 14.90 21.72
CA ASP A 127 0.88 13.42 21.71
C ASP A 127 1.40 12.89 20.38
N TYR A 128 0.99 13.53 19.27
CA TYR A 128 1.45 13.17 17.94
C TYR A 128 2.94 13.45 17.76
N ILE A 129 3.41 14.65 18.13
CA ILE A 129 4.83 15.02 18.04
C ILE A 129 5.71 14.11 18.91
N ASN A 130 5.28 13.76 20.13
CA ASN A 130 6.00 12.81 20.98
C ASN A 130 6.12 11.41 20.32
N ALA A 131 5.07 10.96 19.65
CA ALA A 131 5.11 9.70 18.90
C ALA A 131 6.10 9.77 17.71
N VAL A 132 6.08 10.87 16.94
CA VAL A 132 7.01 11.13 15.83
C VAL A 132 8.46 11.22 16.34
N GLU A 133 8.73 11.88 17.46
CA GLU A 133 10.06 11.98 18.07
C GLU A 133 10.62 10.58 18.39
N ASN A 134 9.82 9.71 19.04
CA ASN A 134 10.22 8.34 19.34
C ASN A 134 10.49 7.52 18.06
N TYR A 135 9.64 7.68 17.05
CA TYR A 135 9.84 7.04 15.74
C TYR A 135 11.14 7.51 15.08
N TYR A 136 11.35 8.83 14.98
CA TYR A 136 12.55 9.38 14.33
C TYR A 136 13.83 8.98 15.07
N LYS A 137 13.83 9.00 16.40
CA LYS A 137 14.96 8.54 17.20
C LYS A 137 15.35 7.11 16.86
N ARG A 138 14.38 6.22 16.67
CA ARG A 138 14.65 4.83 16.32
C ARG A 138 15.03 4.69 14.84
N LEU A 139 14.30 5.35 13.93
CA LEU A 139 14.55 5.29 12.50
C LEU A 139 15.90 5.89 12.10
N CYS A 140 16.28 7.03 12.67
CA CYS A 140 17.57 7.67 12.37
C CYS A 140 18.74 6.72 12.67
N ALA A 141 18.66 5.92 13.72
CA ALA A 141 19.69 4.92 14.02
C ALA A 141 19.87 3.86 12.90
N GLU A 142 18.86 3.64 12.06
CA GLU A 142 18.93 2.72 10.93
C GLU A 142 19.64 3.34 9.72
N PHE A 143 19.43 4.62 9.41
CA PHE A 143 19.90 5.21 8.16
C PHE A 143 21.04 6.25 8.30
N LEU A 144 21.32 6.79 9.49
CA LEU A 144 22.42 7.75 9.67
C LEU A 144 23.80 7.28 9.15
N PRO A 145 24.20 6.01 9.30
CA PRO A 145 25.46 5.53 8.72
C PRO A 145 25.52 5.67 7.18
N PHE A 146 24.35 5.77 6.54
CA PHE A 146 24.20 5.83 5.08
C PHE A 146 24.07 7.25 4.54
N LEU A 147 24.18 8.30 5.36
CA LEU A 147 24.22 9.68 4.87
C LEU A 147 25.50 9.90 4.03
N SER A 148 25.40 10.72 2.99
CA SER A 148 26.54 11.06 2.13
C SER A 148 27.67 11.77 2.90
N THR A 149 27.34 12.45 3.97
CA THR A 149 28.28 13.03 4.93
C THR A 149 29.06 11.96 5.72
N ASN A 150 28.51 10.77 5.85
CA ASN A 150 29.16 9.60 6.44
C ASN A 150 29.71 8.64 5.38
N GLY A 151 29.66 9.00 4.09
CA GLY A 151 30.18 8.22 2.97
C GLY A 151 29.16 7.30 2.29
N GLY A 152 27.91 7.30 2.75
CA GLY A 152 26.82 6.48 2.21
C GLY A 152 26.09 7.10 1.00
N PRO A 153 25.01 6.46 0.53
CA PRO A 153 24.29 6.89 -0.66
C PRO A 153 23.26 8.00 -0.43
N ILE A 154 22.79 8.26 0.80
CA ILE A 154 21.70 9.23 1.06
C ILE A 154 22.19 10.65 0.91
N ILE A 155 21.68 11.38 -0.11
CA ILE A 155 22.08 12.75 -0.45
C ILE A 155 21.03 13.80 -0.08
N GLY A 156 19.79 13.40 0.23
CA GLY A 156 18.69 14.28 0.63
C GLY A 156 17.63 13.55 1.41
N VAL A 157 16.94 14.26 2.31
CA VAL A 157 15.90 13.73 3.18
C VAL A 157 14.64 14.59 3.04
N ALA A 158 13.49 13.97 2.81
CA ALA A 158 12.22 14.67 2.71
C ALA A 158 11.68 15.12 4.08
N LEU A 159 10.98 16.24 4.07
CA LEU A 159 10.11 16.65 5.17
C LEU A 159 8.67 16.42 4.74
N GLU A 160 8.02 15.42 5.31
CA GLU A 160 6.62 15.12 5.07
C GLU A 160 6.29 14.75 3.60
N ASN A 161 5.02 14.65 3.25
CA ASN A 161 4.55 14.39 1.89
C ASN A 161 3.28 15.20 1.59
N GLU A 162 3.34 16.08 0.58
CA GLU A 162 2.20 16.90 0.13
C GLU A 162 1.45 17.60 1.28
N TYR A 163 2.22 18.13 2.23
CA TYR A 163 1.65 18.75 3.42
C TYR A 163 0.76 19.95 3.10
N GLY A 164 1.12 20.72 2.07
CA GLY A 164 0.35 21.89 1.67
C GLY A 164 -1.06 21.61 1.18
N GLY A 165 -1.33 20.36 0.77
CA GLY A 165 -2.68 19.86 0.45
C GLY A 165 -3.46 19.38 1.67
N TYR A 166 -2.80 19.24 2.83
CA TYR A 166 -3.41 18.81 4.09
C TYR A 166 -3.61 19.96 5.08
N GLY A 167 -2.59 20.80 5.25
CA GLY A 167 -2.59 21.83 6.29
C GLY A 167 -1.75 23.06 5.90
N ASN A 168 -1.66 23.98 6.84
CA ASN A 168 -0.93 25.24 6.69
C ASN A 168 -0.15 25.62 7.95
N GLU A 169 0.14 24.65 8.82
CA GLU A 169 0.89 24.88 10.05
C GLU A 169 2.40 24.77 9.80
N GLU A 170 3.05 25.88 9.43
CA GLU A 170 4.50 25.92 9.18
C GLU A 170 5.31 25.36 10.37
N GLY A 171 4.86 25.62 11.61
CA GLY A 171 5.48 25.12 12.82
C GLY A 171 5.64 23.60 12.85
N TYR A 172 4.71 22.86 12.25
CA TYR A 172 4.79 21.41 12.16
C TYR A 172 5.97 20.95 11.29
N LEU A 173 6.10 21.48 10.08
CA LEU A 173 7.22 21.12 9.18
C LEU A 173 8.57 21.55 9.78
N LEU A 174 8.62 22.71 10.41
CA LEU A 174 9.81 23.16 11.13
C LEU A 174 10.17 22.22 12.30
N LYS A 175 9.18 21.73 13.03
CA LYS A 175 9.40 20.75 14.11
C LYS A 175 9.93 19.42 13.59
N LEU A 176 9.41 18.91 12.46
CA LEU A 176 9.95 17.70 11.83
C LEU A 176 11.43 17.88 11.42
N ARG A 177 11.77 19.04 10.84
CA ARG A 177 13.16 19.37 10.50
C ARG A 177 14.06 19.44 11.73
N GLU A 178 13.59 20.06 12.81
CA GLU A 178 14.31 20.14 14.08
C GLU A 178 14.60 18.73 14.62
N LEU A 179 13.57 17.88 14.73
CA LEU A 179 13.70 16.51 15.24
C LEU A 179 14.68 15.67 14.42
N LEU A 180 14.63 15.74 13.08
CA LEU A 180 15.57 15.03 12.23
C LEU A 180 17.00 15.57 12.41
N SER A 181 17.17 16.89 12.48
CA SER A 181 18.49 17.52 12.67
C SER A 181 19.08 17.19 14.06
N GLU A 182 18.29 17.22 15.12
CA GLU A 182 18.71 16.83 16.47
C GLU A 182 19.14 15.37 16.57
N ASN A 183 18.51 14.50 15.75
CA ASN A 183 18.91 13.10 15.61
C ASN A 183 20.12 12.88 14.66
N GLY A 184 20.72 13.94 14.13
CA GLY A 184 21.99 13.87 13.37
C GLY A 184 21.85 13.88 11.84
N VAL A 185 20.67 14.16 11.29
CA VAL A 185 20.49 14.34 9.85
C VAL A 185 21.06 15.68 9.43
N ASP A 186 22.12 15.64 8.61
CA ASP A 186 22.89 16.83 8.21
C ASP A 186 23.00 17.01 6.67
N VAL A 187 22.30 16.18 5.88
CA VAL A 187 22.13 16.36 4.43
C VAL A 187 20.96 17.33 4.15
N PRO A 188 20.87 17.90 2.93
CA PRO A 188 19.78 18.81 2.58
C PRO A 188 18.39 18.18 2.75
N PHE A 189 17.45 19.02 3.21
CA PHE A 189 16.04 18.68 3.24
C PHE A 189 15.31 19.15 1.99
N TYR A 190 14.22 18.43 1.63
CA TYR A 190 13.34 18.84 0.54
C TYR A 190 11.87 18.58 0.88
N THR A 191 10.96 19.31 0.22
CA THR A 191 9.51 19.14 0.27
C THR A 191 8.95 19.01 -1.13
N THR A 192 7.84 18.31 -1.27
CA THR A 192 7.12 18.21 -2.55
C THR A 192 5.63 18.29 -2.31
N ASP A 193 4.93 19.06 -3.15
CA ASP A 193 3.49 19.27 -3.05
C ASP A 193 2.84 19.12 -4.42
N THR A 194 1.55 18.79 -4.44
CA THR A 194 0.76 18.75 -5.67
C THR A 194 0.80 20.11 -6.37
N PHE A 195 0.80 20.10 -7.70
CA PHE A 195 0.87 21.28 -8.55
C PHE A 195 -0.28 22.26 -8.27
N ASP A 196 -0.06 23.15 -7.32
CA ASP A 196 -0.89 24.28 -6.94
C ASP A 196 -0.07 25.31 -6.16
N SER A 197 -0.31 26.61 -6.38
CA SER A 197 0.46 27.67 -5.74
C SER A 197 0.26 27.75 -4.23
N LEU A 198 -0.97 27.53 -3.75
CA LEU A 198 -1.29 27.56 -2.32
C LEU A 198 -0.69 26.35 -1.61
N MET A 199 -0.78 25.16 -2.24
CA MET A 199 -0.18 23.94 -1.68
C MET A 199 1.34 24.09 -1.56
N LEU A 200 2.03 24.63 -2.59
CA LEU A 200 3.47 24.87 -2.51
C LEU A 200 3.85 25.84 -1.39
N VAL A 201 3.08 26.91 -1.20
CA VAL A 201 3.35 27.90 -0.15
C VAL A 201 3.15 27.28 1.25
N ASN A 202 2.08 26.53 1.44
CA ASN A 202 1.77 25.89 2.73
C ASN A 202 2.72 24.72 3.05
N GLY A 203 3.20 23.98 2.03
CA GLY A 203 4.05 22.80 2.19
C GLY A 203 5.55 23.09 2.13
N SER A 204 5.98 24.32 1.80
CA SER A 204 7.40 24.67 1.69
C SER A 204 7.97 25.19 3.00
N VAL A 205 9.27 24.90 3.21
CA VAL A 205 10.06 25.39 4.36
C VAL A 205 11.28 26.12 3.84
N ASP A 206 11.59 27.26 4.41
CA ASP A 206 12.77 28.05 4.04
C ASP A 206 14.06 27.25 4.21
N GLY A 207 14.92 27.31 3.17
CA GLY A 207 16.18 26.57 3.11
C GLY A 207 16.05 25.13 2.65
N CYS A 208 14.83 24.64 2.34
CA CYS A 208 14.61 23.34 1.72
C CYS A 208 14.46 23.46 0.20
N LEU A 209 14.86 22.44 -0.54
CA LEU A 209 14.51 22.29 -1.95
C LEU A 209 13.00 22.00 -2.05
N CYS A 210 12.28 22.72 -2.90
CA CYS A 210 10.86 22.53 -3.11
C CYS A 210 10.60 21.96 -4.50
N GLY A 211 9.68 20.98 -4.60
CA GLY A 211 9.27 20.38 -5.86
C GLY A 211 7.76 20.32 -6.02
N PHE A 212 7.32 20.12 -7.25
CA PHE A 212 5.93 19.79 -7.55
C PHE A 212 5.74 18.31 -7.91
N ASN A 213 4.57 17.80 -7.54
CA ASN A 213 4.03 16.50 -7.93
C ASN A 213 2.90 16.74 -8.93
N PHE A 214 2.94 16.10 -10.10
CA PHE A 214 1.94 16.30 -11.14
C PHE A 214 1.88 15.15 -12.15
N ARG A 215 0.82 15.16 -12.95
CA ARG A 215 0.60 14.15 -14.00
C ARG A 215 1.54 14.36 -15.17
N SER A 216 2.03 13.25 -15.73
CA SER A 216 2.90 13.24 -16.91
C SER A 216 2.14 13.52 -18.22
N THR A 217 1.63 14.75 -18.36
CA THR A 217 1.15 15.28 -19.63
C THR A 217 2.00 16.50 -20.03
N PRO A 218 2.30 16.71 -21.33
CA PRO A 218 3.14 17.83 -21.75
C PRO A 218 2.65 19.20 -21.27
N SER A 219 1.35 19.46 -21.39
CA SER A 219 0.74 20.74 -20.99
C SER A 219 0.77 20.98 -19.48
N GLU A 220 0.57 19.95 -18.67
CA GLU A 220 0.63 20.07 -17.21
C GLU A 220 2.08 20.27 -16.75
N THR A 221 3.02 19.54 -17.37
CA THR A 221 4.45 19.66 -17.14
C THR A 221 4.95 21.09 -17.39
N GLU A 222 4.61 21.68 -18.53
CA GLU A 222 5.00 23.05 -18.87
C GLU A 222 4.49 24.06 -17.83
N LYS A 223 3.19 24.01 -17.53
CA LYS A 223 2.55 24.92 -16.54
C LYS A 223 3.12 24.77 -15.14
N ALA A 224 3.37 23.52 -14.69
CA ALA A 224 3.92 23.25 -13.37
C ALA A 224 5.34 23.81 -13.24
N LEU A 225 6.19 23.57 -14.22
CA LEU A 225 7.57 24.04 -14.19
C LEU A 225 7.69 25.56 -14.35
N GLU A 226 6.84 26.19 -15.18
CA GLU A 226 6.76 27.65 -15.25
C GLU A 226 6.34 28.26 -13.91
N LEU A 227 5.34 27.69 -13.24
CA LEU A 227 4.89 28.16 -11.93
C LEU A 227 5.99 27.98 -10.87
N LEU A 228 6.63 26.80 -10.83
CA LEU A 228 7.73 26.53 -9.90
C LEU A 228 8.87 27.53 -10.07
N GLY A 229 9.28 27.79 -11.32
CA GLY A 229 10.34 28.78 -11.63
C GLY A 229 9.98 30.21 -11.23
N LYS A 230 8.68 30.57 -11.24
CA LYS A 230 8.21 31.89 -10.75
C LYS A 230 8.21 31.97 -9.23
N LEU A 231 7.77 30.90 -8.54
CA LEU A 231 7.62 30.88 -7.08
C LEU A 231 8.95 30.63 -6.35
N LYS A 232 9.86 29.86 -6.94
CA LYS A 232 11.15 29.48 -6.35
C LYS A 232 12.33 29.75 -7.32
N PRO A 233 12.61 31.01 -7.69
CA PRO A 233 13.57 31.36 -8.75
C PRO A 233 15.04 31.10 -8.40
N GLU A 234 15.37 30.86 -7.13
CA GLU A 234 16.75 30.69 -6.65
C GLU A 234 17.18 29.22 -6.55
N GLN A 235 16.28 28.26 -6.91
CA GLN A 235 16.57 26.85 -6.93
C GLN A 235 16.43 26.23 -8.33
N PRO A 236 16.96 25.00 -8.57
CA PRO A 236 16.70 24.29 -9.82
C PRO A 236 15.23 23.84 -9.91
N LEU A 237 14.73 23.67 -11.13
CA LEU A 237 13.41 23.09 -11.35
C LEU A 237 13.43 21.61 -10.94
N PHE A 238 12.75 21.26 -9.86
CA PHE A 238 12.71 19.90 -9.31
C PHE A 238 11.28 19.36 -9.35
N VAL A 239 11.12 18.20 -10.01
CA VAL A 239 9.87 17.44 -10.02
C VAL A 239 10.01 16.35 -8.97
N GLY A 240 9.24 16.46 -7.90
CA GLY A 240 9.28 15.54 -6.76
C GLY A 240 8.69 14.19 -7.08
N ASP A 241 7.46 14.20 -7.65
CA ASP A 241 6.81 12.99 -8.15
C ASP A 241 6.20 13.24 -9.52
N PHE A 242 6.86 12.73 -10.57
CA PHE A 242 6.36 12.75 -11.93
C PHE A 242 5.46 11.53 -12.14
N TRP A 243 4.14 11.70 -11.98
CA TRP A 243 3.18 10.61 -12.00
C TRP A 243 3.04 10.00 -13.39
N CYS A 244 3.87 9.01 -13.69
CA CYS A 244 3.92 8.32 -14.99
C CYS A 244 2.83 7.25 -15.16
N GLY A 245 2.15 6.89 -14.10
CA GLY A 245 1.06 5.89 -14.08
C GLY A 245 -0.06 6.25 -13.12
N ARG A 246 -0.85 5.25 -12.78
CA ARG A 246 -1.97 5.34 -11.82
C ARG A 246 -2.06 4.09 -10.96
N SER A 247 -2.29 4.28 -9.67
CA SER A 247 -2.69 3.20 -8.77
C SER A 247 -4.07 2.65 -9.16
N GLN A 248 -4.27 1.36 -8.99
CA GLN A 248 -5.53 0.68 -9.29
C GLN A 248 -6.36 0.46 -8.03
N MET A 249 -7.66 0.40 -8.17
CA MET A 249 -8.61 0.22 -7.08
C MET A 249 -9.58 -0.92 -7.39
N TRP A 250 -9.93 -1.68 -6.36
CA TRP A 250 -10.91 -2.74 -6.51
C TRP A 250 -12.27 -2.22 -6.96
N GLY A 251 -12.86 -2.89 -7.95
CA GLY A 251 -14.15 -2.52 -8.53
C GLY A 251 -14.10 -1.40 -9.58
N GLU A 252 -12.90 -0.86 -9.89
CA GLU A 252 -12.71 0.15 -10.93
C GLU A 252 -12.21 -0.49 -12.23
N LYS A 253 -12.35 0.25 -13.35
CA LYS A 253 -11.73 -0.12 -14.61
C LYS A 253 -10.23 0.16 -14.59
N TYR A 254 -9.44 -0.76 -15.11
CA TYR A 254 -8.05 -0.49 -15.42
C TYR A 254 -7.95 0.59 -16.52
N SER A 255 -7.14 1.61 -16.26
CA SER A 255 -6.98 2.76 -17.17
C SER A 255 -5.52 3.22 -17.16
N PRO A 256 -4.63 2.55 -17.90
CA PRO A 256 -3.23 2.95 -18.01
C PRO A 256 -3.08 4.28 -18.74
N ARG A 257 -1.98 4.98 -18.51
CA ARG A 257 -1.59 6.17 -19.26
C ARG A 257 -0.90 5.78 -20.56
N ASP A 258 -1.06 6.60 -21.59
CA ASP A 258 -0.37 6.42 -22.84
C ASP A 258 1.16 6.55 -22.65
N PRO A 259 1.95 5.53 -23.01
CA PRO A 259 3.40 5.56 -22.88
C PRO A 259 4.06 6.71 -23.64
N ARG A 260 3.50 7.09 -24.79
CA ARG A 260 4.04 8.18 -25.64
C ARG A 260 3.76 9.54 -25.04
N GLU A 261 2.55 9.75 -24.47
CA GLU A 261 2.22 10.99 -23.77
C GLU A 261 3.15 11.20 -22.56
N THR A 262 3.41 10.15 -21.79
CA THR A 262 4.36 10.17 -20.66
C THR A 262 5.77 10.53 -21.14
N ALA A 263 6.24 9.92 -22.23
CA ALA A 263 7.56 10.19 -22.80
C ALA A 263 7.69 11.63 -23.32
N GLU A 264 6.68 12.15 -24.02
CA GLU A 264 6.67 13.55 -24.49
C GLU A 264 6.65 14.55 -23.33
N ALA A 265 5.92 14.26 -22.26
CA ALA A 265 5.92 15.06 -21.03
C ALA A 265 7.32 15.06 -20.36
N TYR A 266 7.99 13.90 -20.32
CA TYR A 266 9.36 13.81 -19.83
C TYR A 266 10.34 14.62 -20.68
N LYS A 267 10.24 14.52 -22.01
CA LYS A 267 11.03 15.34 -22.94
C LYS A 267 10.81 16.83 -22.72
N THR A 268 9.56 17.25 -22.49
CA THR A 268 9.22 18.65 -22.15
C THR A 268 9.93 19.08 -20.88
N ALA A 269 9.89 18.26 -19.81
CA ALA A 269 10.58 18.57 -18.56
C ALA A 269 12.09 18.74 -18.74
N LEU A 270 12.74 17.83 -19.47
CA LEU A 270 14.19 17.93 -19.74
C LEU A 270 14.56 19.18 -20.56
N ASN A 271 13.77 19.52 -21.59
CA ASN A 271 13.98 20.70 -22.42
C ASN A 271 13.85 22.01 -21.62
N MET A 272 13.05 22.02 -20.56
CA MET A 272 12.94 23.13 -19.61
C MET A 272 14.07 23.15 -18.57
N GLY A 273 14.97 22.15 -18.58
CA GLY A 273 16.08 22.01 -17.62
C GLY A 273 15.68 21.47 -16.26
N ALA A 274 14.57 20.77 -16.17
CA ALA A 274 14.09 20.18 -14.93
C ALA A 274 14.84 18.87 -14.57
N TYR A 275 14.94 18.63 -13.26
CA TYR A 275 15.39 17.39 -12.67
C TYR A 275 14.15 16.59 -12.23
N VAL A 276 14.02 15.37 -12.75
CA VAL A 276 12.77 14.60 -12.64
C VAL A 276 12.98 13.35 -11.79
N ASN A 277 12.06 13.14 -10.84
CA ASN A 277 11.87 11.90 -10.12
C ASN A 277 10.61 11.20 -10.63
N PHE A 278 10.74 10.02 -11.21
CA PHE A 278 9.61 9.23 -11.70
C PHE A 278 8.82 8.60 -10.56
N TYR A 279 7.53 8.78 -10.52
CA TYR A 279 6.62 8.10 -9.58
C TYR A 279 5.54 7.31 -10.33
N MET A 280 5.51 5.98 -10.35
CA MET A 280 6.54 5.04 -9.86
C MET A 280 7.53 4.74 -10.97
N PHE A 281 8.82 4.64 -10.63
CA PHE A 281 9.81 4.07 -11.55
C PHE A 281 9.66 2.55 -11.61
N ALA A 282 9.53 1.89 -10.46
CA ALA A 282 9.21 0.48 -10.37
C ALA A 282 7.91 0.27 -9.59
N GLY A 283 7.04 -0.55 -10.14
CA GLY A 283 5.87 -1.09 -9.46
C GLY A 283 6.25 -2.03 -8.32
N GLY A 284 5.24 -2.58 -7.65
CA GLY A 284 5.44 -3.51 -6.55
C GLY A 284 4.12 -4.12 -6.07
N THR A 285 4.17 -4.77 -4.93
CA THR A 285 3.06 -5.48 -4.32
C THR A 285 2.75 -4.93 -2.93
N ASN A 286 1.51 -4.59 -2.66
CA ASN A 286 1.01 -4.34 -1.31
C ASN A 286 0.82 -5.70 -0.62
N PHE A 287 1.90 -6.24 -0.05
CA PHE A 287 1.88 -7.55 0.60
C PHE A 287 0.89 -7.59 1.77
N GLY A 288 0.24 -8.74 1.95
CA GLY A 288 -0.65 -8.96 3.08
C GLY A 288 -1.88 -8.05 3.06
N PHE A 289 -1.99 -7.20 4.07
CA PHE A 289 -3.09 -6.25 4.30
C PHE A 289 -2.64 -4.79 4.22
N THR A 290 -1.47 -4.51 3.62
CA THR A 290 -0.80 -3.19 3.71
C THR A 290 -1.35 -2.14 2.76
N SER A 291 -2.18 -2.52 1.78
CA SER A 291 -2.86 -1.57 0.90
C SER A 291 -3.82 -0.68 1.69
N GLY A 292 -3.76 0.61 1.43
CA GLY A 292 -4.73 1.58 1.92
C GLY A 292 -5.95 1.71 1.00
N SER A 293 -6.63 2.83 1.16
CA SER A 293 -7.78 3.21 0.35
C SER A 293 -7.82 4.70 0.10
N LEU A 294 -8.63 5.12 -0.85
CA LEU A 294 -8.97 6.51 -1.11
C LEU A 294 -10.46 6.74 -0.77
N TYR A 295 -10.79 7.89 -0.21
CA TYR A 295 -12.16 8.38 -0.16
C TYR A 295 -12.30 9.58 -1.09
N GLY A 296 -13.00 9.41 -2.20
CA GLY A 296 -13.09 10.44 -3.21
C GLY A 296 -13.89 10.02 -4.45
N ALA A 297 -13.82 10.84 -5.49
CA ALA A 297 -14.37 10.50 -6.79
C ALA A 297 -13.46 9.50 -7.51
N PRO A 298 -14.02 8.50 -8.21
CA PRO A 298 -13.23 7.56 -9.00
C PRO A 298 -12.46 8.29 -10.11
N PHE A 299 -11.28 7.80 -10.47
CA PHE A 299 -10.46 8.38 -11.55
C PHE A 299 -11.11 8.24 -12.94
N THR A 300 -11.99 7.25 -13.11
CA THR A 300 -12.83 7.10 -14.30
C THR A 300 -14.26 7.48 -13.93
N PRO A 301 -14.73 8.69 -14.28
CA PRO A 301 -16.07 9.12 -13.91
C PRO A 301 -17.11 8.25 -14.62
N ASP A 302 -17.76 7.39 -13.87
CA ASP A 302 -19.04 6.83 -14.24
C ASP A 302 -20.08 7.91 -14.00
N LYS A 303 -20.77 8.37 -15.05
CA LYS A 303 -21.77 9.46 -14.96
C LYS A 303 -22.88 9.18 -13.96
N GLU A 304 -23.11 7.91 -13.62
CA GLU A 304 -24.13 7.47 -12.66
C GLU A 304 -23.64 7.44 -11.19
N LYS A 305 -22.31 7.50 -10.94
CA LYS A 305 -21.72 7.36 -9.60
C LYS A 305 -20.71 8.47 -9.25
N ASN A 306 -21.08 9.69 -9.54
CA ASN A 306 -20.18 10.86 -9.40
C ASN A 306 -20.18 11.48 -7.97
N TYR A 307 -20.22 10.66 -6.94
CA TYR A 307 -20.12 11.08 -5.54
C TYR A 307 -18.89 10.47 -4.87
N PRO A 308 -18.30 11.13 -3.87
CA PRO A 308 -17.19 10.56 -3.11
C PRO A 308 -17.57 9.21 -2.49
N ARG A 309 -16.72 8.20 -2.70
CA ARG A 309 -16.90 6.85 -2.16
C ARG A 309 -15.58 6.25 -1.69
N PHE A 310 -15.68 5.16 -0.97
CA PHE A 310 -14.54 4.39 -0.52
C PHE A 310 -13.98 3.52 -1.65
N LEU A 311 -12.69 3.67 -1.94
CA LEU A 311 -11.99 3.02 -3.04
C LEU A 311 -10.74 2.32 -2.51
N PRO A 312 -10.82 1.02 -2.16
CA PRO A 312 -9.65 0.28 -1.68
C PRO A 312 -8.70 -0.03 -2.83
N TYR A 313 -7.40 0.17 -2.59
CA TYR A 313 -6.36 -0.12 -3.57
C TYR A 313 -6.15 -1.61 -3.77
N THR A 314 -5.79 -1.99 -5.01
CA THR A 314 -5.44 -3.38 -5.35
C THR A 314 -4.16 -3.83 -4.65
N THR A 315 -3.96 -5.14 -4.58
CA THR A 315 -2.72 -5.74 -4.09
C THR A 315 -1.56 -5.41 -5.01
N SER A 316 -1.75 -5.52 -6.33
CA SER A 316 -0.76 -5.01 -7.26
C SER A 316 -0.65 -3.50 -7.14
N TYR A 317 0.55 -3.04 -6.84
CA TYR A 317 0.97 -1.65 -6.92
C TYR A 317 1.85 -1.47 -8.17
N ASP A 318 1.44 -2.09 -9.26
CA ASP A 318 2.11 -1.93 -10.56
C ASP A 318 2.14 -0.45 -10.95
N GLY A 319 1.04 0.26 -10.65
CA GLY A 319 0.94 1.70 -10.81
C GLY A 319 1.09 2.17 -12.25
N ASP A 320 1.07 1.25 -13.23
CA ASP A 320 1.37 1.57 -14.61
C ASP A 320 2.78 2.22 -14.74
N ALA A 321 3.73 1.68 -13.97
CA ALA A 321 5.09 2.17 -13.80
C ALA A 321 5.99 1.93 -15.04
N LEU A 322 7.23 2.45 -14.97
CA LEU A 322 8.23 2.17 -16.01
C LEU A 322 8.72 0.71 -15.94
N ILE A 323 8.85 0.17 -14.73
CA ILE A 323 9.12 -1.25 -14.50
C ILE A 323 7.88 -1.83 -13.83
N GLY A 324 7.29 -2.87 -14.40
CA GLY A 324 6.10 -3.53 -13.85
C GLY A 324 6.35 -4.22 -12.51
N GLU A 325 5.28 -4.62 -11.85
CA GLU A 325 5.31 -5.39 -10.59
C GLU A 325 6.20 -6.64 -10.69
N ASP A 326 6.23 -7.27 -11.86
CA ASP A 326 7.07 -8.44 -12.17
C ASP A 326 8.54 -8.09 -12.44
N GLY A 327 8.93 -6.83 -12.23
CA GLY A 327 10.26 -6.34 -12.49
C GLY A 327 10.65 -6.30 -13.97
N ASN A 328 9.70 -6.39 -14.92
CA ASN A 328 9.96 -6.24 -16.34
C ASN A 328 9.83 -4.78 -16.79
N PRO A 329 10.73 -4.26 -17.65
CA PRO A 329 10.59 -2.93 -18.22
C PRO A 329 9.41 -2.88 -19.19
N THR A 330 8.65 -1.79 -19.11
CA THR A 330 7.48 -1.51 -19.96
C THR A 330 7.87 -0.69 -21.19
N GLU A 331 6.92 -0.42 -22.09
CA GLU A 331 7.14 0.50 -23.21
C GLU A 331 7.55 1.89 -22.72
N LYS A 332 6.97 2.38 -21.61
CA LYS A 332 7.35 3.67 -20.99
C LYS A 332 8.82 3.72 -20.59
N TYR A 333 9.34 2.62 -20.04
CA TYR A 333 10.74 2.53 -19.67
C TYR A 333 11.65 2.80 -20.88
N PHE A 334 11.43 2.10 -21.98
CA PHE A 334 12.27 2.23 -23.16
C PHE A 334 12.16 3.61 -23.82
N LEU A 335 10.94 4.14 -23.94
CA LEU A 335 10.72 5.48 -24.52
C LEU A 335 11.36 6.58 -23.69
N CYS A 336 11.19 6.56 -22.37
CA CYS A 336 11.79 7.57 -21.48
C CYS A 336 13.32 7.42 -21.39
N ARG A 337 13.85 6.19 -21.43
CA ARG A 337 15.30 5.92 -21.49
C ARG A 337 15.93 6.50 -22.75
N ASP A 338 15.30 6.28 -23.90
CA ASP A 338 15.80 6.83 -25.19
C ASP A 338 15.85 8.37 -25.18
N ILE A 339 14.84 9.01 -24.56
CA ILE A 339 14.81 10.48 -24.40
C ILE A 339 15.95 10.95 -23.49
N LEU A 340 16.20 10.25 -22.38
CA LEU A 340 17.33 10.59 -21.49
C LEU A 340 18.67 10.38 -22.20
N ASP A 341 18.85 9.31 -22.96
CA ASP A 341 20.06 9.05 -23.74
C ASP A 341 20.29 10.15 -24.79
N GLU A 342 19.24 10.57 -25.52
CA GLU A 342 19.30 11.68 -26.47
C GLU A 342 19.71 12.99 -25.77
N TYR A 343 19.07 13.30 -24.64
CA TYR A 343 19.37 14.50 -23.86
C TYR A 343 20.82 14.54 -23.33
N LEU A 344 21.35 13.38 -22.96
CA LEU A 344 22.73 13.24 -22.46
C LEU A 344 23.76 13.02 -23.58
N GLY A 345 23.33 13.00 -24.86
CA GLY A 345 24.22 12.77 -26.02
C GLY A 345 24.74 11.33 -26.12
N LYS A 346 24.01 10.35 -25.58
CA LYS A 346 24.38 8.93 -25.64
C LYS A 346 23.78 8.26 -26.89
N ALA A 347 24.37 7.14 -27.30
CA ALA A 347 23.85 6.33 -28.40
C ALA A 347 22.58 5.57 -27.98
N LYS A 348 21.67 5.34 -28.95
CA LYS A 348 20.47 4.52 -28.74
C LYS A 348 20.84 3.07 -28.38
N ARG A 349 20.08 2.50 -27.47
CA ARG A 349 20.24 1.14 -26.94
C ARG A 349 19.07 0.24 -27.37
N PRO A 350 19.26 -1.10 -27.45
CA PRO A 350 18.16 -2.01 -27.78
C PRO A 350 17.01 -1.97 -26.79
N HIS A 351 15.78 -2.16 -27.27
CA HIS A 351 14.56 -2.31 -26.45
C HIS A 351 14.30 -3.79 -26.16
N PHE A 352 15.28 -4.47 -25.58
CA PHE A 352 15.14 -5.90 -25.30
C PHE A 352 15.85 -6.26 -24.00
N ILE A 353 15.12 -6.97 -23.13
CA ILE A 353 15.66 -7.61 -21.94
C ILE A 353 15.07 -9.02 -21.89
N ASP A 354 15.93 -10.02 -22.02
CA ASP A 354 15.51 -11.42 -21.93
C ASP A 354 15.36 -11.83 -20.46
N ARG A 355 14.20 -12.40 -20.14
CA ARG A 355 13.94 -12.96 -18.82
C ARG A 355 13.30 -14.32 -18.93
N LYS A 356 13.74 -15.21 -18.04
CA LYS A 356 13.15 -16.51 -17.91
C LYS A 356 11.72 -16.39 -17.39
N LYS A 357 10.79 -17.04 -18.07
CA LYS A 357 9.38 -17.12 -17.65
C LYS A 357 9.14 -18.41 -16.88
N SER A 358 8.27 -18.35 -15.86
CA SER A 358 7.81 -19.52 -15.15
C SER A 358 7.02 -20.47 -16.05
N GLN A 359 7.01 -21.74 -15.68
CA GLN A 359 6.10 -22.72 -16.29
C GLN A 359 4.69 -22.55 -15.71
N GLU A 360 3.68 -22.71 -16.56
CA GLU A 360 2.29 -22.74 -16.10
C GLU A 360 1.99 -24.08 -15.45
N LEU A 361 1.31 -24.05 -14.30
CA LEU A 361 0.93 -25.27 -13.59
C LEU A 361 -0.44 -25.12 -12.93
N THR A 362 -1.07 -26.23 -12.62
CA THR A 362 -2.32 -26.30 -11.86
C THR A 362 -2.08 -27.05 -10.57
N VAL A 363 -2.37 -26.42 -9.45
CA VAL A 363 -2.22 -27.00 -8.10
C VAL A 363 -3.58 -27.43 -7.58
N LYS A 364 -3.68 -28.66 -7.10
CA LYS A 364 -4.87 -29.15 -6.42
C LYS A 364 -4.84 -28.71 -4.96
N LEU A 365 -5.97 -28.21 -4.49
CA LEU A 365 -6.19 -27.84 -3.09
C LEU A 365 -6.81 -29.08 -2.40
N THR A 366 -5.97 -29.85 -1.72
CA THR A 366 -6.31 -31.17 -1.21
C THR A 366 -6.83 -31.15 0.22
N GLU A 367 -6.66 -30.04 0.92
CA GLU A 367 -7.05 -29.86 2.31
C GLU A 367 -7.88 -28.60 2.48
N ALA A 368 -8.83 -28.63 3.42
CA ALA A 368 -9.65 -27.46 3.76
C ALA A 368 -9.93 -27.38 5.25
N ALA A 369 -10.18 -26.17 5.74
CA ALA A 369 -10.58 -25.88 7.10
C ALA A 369 -11.60 -24.74 7.14
N SER A 370 -12.65 -24.85 7.95
CA SER A 370 -13.57 -23.74 8.22
C SER A 370 -12.93 -22.76 9.18
N LEU A 371 -13.06 -21.46 8.92
CA LEU A 371 -12.66 -20.43 9.88
C LEU A 371 -13.35 -20.62 11.23
N PHE A 372 -14.65 -20.93 11.22
CA PHE A 372 -15.44 -21.05 12.45
C PHE A 372 -15.01 -22.23 13.31
N ASP A 373 -14.55 -23.34 12.72
CA ASP A 373 -14.01 -24.48 13.44
C ASP A 373 -12.61 -24.21 14.03
N ASN A 374 -11.92 -23.18 13.55
CA ASN A 374 -10.55 -22.84 13.93
C ASN A 374 -10.44 -21.53 14.74
N LEU A 375 -11.54 -20.91 15.16
CA LEU A 375 -11.51 -19.64 15.89
C LEU A 375 -10.70 -19.69 17.19
N GLU A 376 -10.70 -20.84 17.88
CA GLU A 376 -9.91 -21.02 19.11
C GLU A 376 -8.41 -21.16 18.82
N ASN A 377 -8.05 -21.63 17.63
CA ASN A 377 -6.66 -21.90 17.24
C ASN A 377 -5.96 -20.64 16.68
N ILE A 378 -6.69 -19.85 15.87
CA ILE A 378 -6.12 -18.70 15.14
C ILE A 378 -6.72 -17.37 15.54
N GLY A 379 -7.77 -17.37 16.37
CA GLY A 379 -8.34 -16.16 16.95
C GLY A 379 -7.37 -15.50 17.92
N GLY A 380 -7.37 -14.18 17.92
CA GLY A 380 -6.66 -13.37 18.89
C GLY A 380 -7.50 -13.07 20.12
N GLU A 381 -7.50 -11.80 20.54
CA GLU A 381 -8.24 -11.36 21.71
C GLU A 381 -9.76 -11.53 21.53
N VAL A 382 -10.40 -12.03 22.59
CA VAL A 382 -11.87 -12.14 22.67
C VAL A 382 -12.38 -11.18 23.74
N ARG A 383 -13.28 -10.27 23.36
CA ARG A 383 -13.93 -9.33 24.30
C ARG A 383 -15.45 -9.44 24.21
N THR A 384 -16.12 -9.20 25.34
CA THR A 384 -17.58 -9.03 25.39
C THR A 384 -17.91 -7.67 26.00
N THR A 385 -18.64 -6.87 25.24
CA THR A 385 -18.99 -5.49 25.64
C THR A 385 -20.45 -5.19 25.30
N VAL A 386 -21.01 -4.15 25.92
CA VAL A 386 -22.39 -3.74 25.63
C VAL A 386 -22.52 -3.24 24.18
N LEU A 387 -21.59 -2.41 23.73
CA LEU A 387 -21.50 -1.90 22.36
C LEU A 387 -20.29 -2.55 21.67
N PRO A 388 -20.31 -2.68 20.34
CA PRO A 388 -19.15 -3.20 19.63
C PRO A 388 -17.96 -2.24 19.72
N LEU A 389 -16.76 -2.81 19.80
CA LEU A 389 -15.49 -2.10 19.75
C LEU A 389 -14.99 -2.05 18.30
N SER A 390 -14.28 -0.99 17.95
CA SER A 390 -13.54 -0.90 16.69
C SER A 390 -12.32 -1.85 16.69
N MET A 391 -11.69 -2.07 15.55
CA MET A 391 -10.46 -2.85 15.46
C MET A 391 -9.33 -2.20 16.28
N GLU A 392 -9.21 -0.88 16.27
CA GLU A 392 -8.22 -0.12 17.03
C GLU A 392 -8.42 -0.28 18.55
N GLU A 393 -9.67 -0.27 19.02
CA GLU A 393 -10.01 -0.52 20.43
C GLU A 393 -9.75 -1.97 20.86
N LEU A 394 -9.72 -2.90 19.90
CA LEU A 394 -9.29 -4.29 20.09
C LEU A 394 -7.77 -4.47 19.97
N GLY A 395 -7.02 -3.41 19.62
CA GLY A 395 -5.58 -3.48 19.39
C GLY A 395 -5.22 -4.25 18.11
N GLN A 396 -6.13 -4.34 17.15
CA GLN A 396 -5.94 -5.02 15.88
C GLN A 396 -5.80 -4.01 14.75
N GLU A 397 -4.73 -4.13 13.97
CA GLU A 397 -4.43 -3.26 12.85
C GLU A 397 -5.11 -3.73 11.55
N PHE A 398 -4.97 -5.01 11.21
CA PHE A 398 -5.40 -5.60 9.93
C PHE A 398 -6.28 -6.83 10.12
N GLY A 399 -6.82 -7.35 9.00
CA GLY A 399 -7.52 -8.61 8.94
C GLY A 399 -9.01 -8.50 9.25
N TYR A 400 -9.53 -9.42 10.05
CA TYR A 400 -10.95 -9.60 10.28
C TYR A 400 -11.30 -9.55 11.76
N VAL A 401 -12.54 -9.16 12.07
CA VAL A 401 -13.13 -9.34 13.41
C VAL A 401 -14.49 -10.00 13.25
N LEU A 402 -14.74 -11.06 14.02
CA LEU A 402 -16.06 -11.68 14.12
C LEU A 402 -16.82 -11.05 15.29
N TYR A 403 -17.89 -10.34 14.97
CA TYR A 403 -18.83 -9.76 15.94
C TYR A 403 -20.06 -10.65 16.05
N GLU A 404 -20.41 -11.05 17.26
CA GLU A 404 -21.54 -11.93 17.52
C GLU A 404 -22.46 -11.35 18.60
N THR A 405 -23.77 -11.40 18.36
CA THR A 405 -24.79 -11.09 19.37
C THR A 405 -25.99 -12.02 19.23
N ARG A 406 -26.83 -12.08 20.25
CA ARG A 406 -28.06 -12.87 20.25
C ARG A 406 -29.29 -12.00 20.19
N LEU A 407 -30.13 -12.24 19.21
CA LEU A 407 -31.44 -11.60 19.08
C LEU A 407 -32.49 -12.47 19.76
N ASN A 408 -33.30 -11.88 20.66
CA ASN A 408 -34.35 -12.59 21.39
C ASN A 408 -35.51 -12.95 20.48
N GLY A 409 -36.11 -14.09 20.73
CA GLY A 409 -37.22 -14.62 19.96
C GLY A 409 -38.48 -13.79 20.02
N SER A 410 -39.02 -13.44 18.86
CA SER A 410 -40.26 -12.65 18.74
C SER A 410 -41.26 -13.23 17.74
N GLU A 411 -40.89 -14.27 16.99
CA GLU A 411 -41.68 -14.81 15.86
C GLU A 411 -42.16 -13.73 14.86
N SER A 412 -41.49 -12.57 14.87
CA SER A 412 -41.84 -11.45 13.99
C SER A 412 -40.85 -11.32 12.85
N TRP A 413 -41.34 -10.79 11.75
CA TRP A 413 -40.51 -10.33 10.65
C TRP A 413 -39.52 -9.27 11.13
N THR A 414 -38.30 -9.37 10.68
CA THR A 414 -37.16 -8.62 11.19
C THR A 414 -36.31 -8.13 10.04
N ARG A 415 -35.87 -6.88 10.10
CA ARG A 415 -34.99 -6.26 9.14
C ARG A 415 -33.70 -5.80 9.84
N LEU A 416 -32.55 -6.34 9.40
CA LEU A 416 -31.23 -5.89 9.84
C LEU A 416 -30.78 -4.69 8.98
N ARG A 417 -30.33 -3.64 9.64
CA ARG A 417 -29.70 -2.48 9.00
C ARG A 417 -28.30 -2.25 9.60
N LEU A 418 -27.34 -2.05 8.71
CA LEU A 418 -25.92 -1.81 9.03
C LEU A 418 -25.44 -0.46 8.44
N VAL A 419 -26.38 0.46 8.19
CA VAL A 419 -26.05 1.75 7.54
C VAL A 419 -25.01 2.51 8.36
N ASN A 420 -23.93 2.92 7.71
CA ASN A 420 -22.79 3.62 8.32
C ASN A 420 -22.09 2.91 9.48
N SER A 421 -22.41 1.64 9.74
CA SER A 421 -21.87 0.90 10.88
C SER A 421 -20.66 0.03 10.54
N VAL A 422 -20.55 -0.42 9.29
CA VAL A 422 -19.50 -1.33 8.82
C VAL A 422 -18.37 -0.56 8.14
N ARG A 423 -17.15 -0.85 8.54
CA ARG A 423 -15.89 -0.41 7.91
C ARG A 423 -14.95 -1.61 7.78
N ASP A 424 -14.91 -2.31 6.56
CA ASP A 424 -15.49 -1.82 5.30
C ASP A 424 -16.45 -2.85 4.66
N ARG A 425 -16.23 -4.18 4.90
CA ARG A 425 -16.99 -5.28 4.33
C ARG A 425 -17.39 -6.27 5.41
N ALA A 426 -18.64 -6.71 5.44
CA ALA A 426 -19.13 -7.67 6.43
C ALA A 426 -19.87 -8.82 5.76
N SER A 427 -19.44 -10.06 6.00
CA SER A 427 -20.23 -11.26 5.71
C SER A 427 -21.16 -11.55 6.89
N ILE A 428 -22.44 -11.78 6.62
CA ILE A 428 -23.51 -11.84 7.61
C ILE A 428 -23.99 -13.28 7.78
N TYR A 429 -24.08 -13.74 9.03
CA TYR A 429 -24.46 -15.10 9.39
C TYR A 429 -25.61 -15.08 10.41
N LEU A 430 -26.61 -15.93 10.18
CA LEU A 430 -27.70 -16.19 11.13
C LEU A 430 -27.62 -17.65 11.58
N ASN A 431 -27.38 -17.90 12.87
CA ASN A 431 -27.06 -19.23 13.42
C ASN A 431 -25.95 -19.97 12.66
N GLY A 432 -24.95 -19.23 12.15
CA GLY A 432 -23.86 -19.76 11.35
C GLY A 432 -24.13 -19.88 9.85
N GLU A 433 -25.37 -19.70 9.38
CA GLU A 433 -25.73 -19.75 7.96
C GLU A 433 -25.49 -18.40 7.29
N TYR A 434 -24.75 -18.37 6.19
CA TYR A 434 -24.49 -17.16 5.39
C TYR A 434 -25.78 -16.59 4.79
N LYS A 435 -25.95 -15.27 4.89
CA LYS A 435 -27.13 -14.53 4.43
C LYS A 435 -26.84 -13.43 3.43
N GLY A 436 -25.61 -13.10 3.23
CA GLY A 436 -25.18 -12.06 2.29
C GLY A 436 -24.00 -11.25 2.79
N THR A 437 -23.56 -10.33 1.96
CA THR A 437 -22.43 -9.44 2.25
C THR A 437 -22.87 -7.99 2.18
N TYR A 438 -22.41 -7.21 3.14
CA TYR A 438 -22.59 -5.77 3.21
C TYR A 438 -21.26 -5.07 2.91
N THR A 439 -21.29 -4.04 2.06
CA THR A 439 -20.15 -3.16 1.80
C THR A 439 -20.51 -1.71 2.16
N ARG A 440 -19.54 -0.93 2.65
CA ARG A 440 -19.81 0.40 3.24
C ARG A 440 -20.51 1.39 2.31
N ASP A 441 -20.24 1.37 1.01
CA ASP A 441 -20.77 2.29 0.02
C ASP A 441 -21.66 1.59 -1.04
N GLY A 442 -21.97 0.31 -0.85
CA GLY A 442 -22.76 -0.47 -1.78
C GLY A 442 -24.27 -0.23 -1.62
N GLY A 443 -25.03 -0.47 -2.70
CA GLY A 443 -26.49 -0.55 -2.69
C GLY A 443 -26.94 -1.82 -1.96
N ASN A 444 -26.75 -1.84 -0.65
CA ASN A 444 -26.99 -3.01 0.17
C ASN A 444 -28.48 -3.19 0.43
N GLU A 445 -29.06 -4.27 -0.09
CA GLU A 445 -30.41 -4.66 0.26
C GLU A 445 -30.48 -5.05 1.75
N PRO A 446 -31.53 -4.62 2.45
CA PRO A 446 -31.74 -5.02 3.83
C PRO A 446 -31.87 -6.54 3.96
N ILE A 447 -31.20 -7.12 4.95
CA ILE A 447 -31.38 -8.54 5.25
C ILE A 447 -32.63 -8.73 6.10
N GLU A 448 -33.58 -9.48 5.55
CA GLU A 448 -34.90 -9.74 6.15
C GLU A 448 -35.00 -11.20 6.58
N PHE A 449 -35.49 -11.43 7.79
CA PHE A 449 -35.65 -12.77 8.37
C PHE A 449 -36.68 -12.77 9.49
N THR A 450 -37.13 -13.96 9.90
CA THR A 450 -37.96 -14.12 11.10
C THR A 450 -37.12 -14.66 12.24
N VAL A 451 -37.16 -14.02 13.40
CA VAL A 451 -36.46 -14.51 14.61
C VAL A 451 -37.34 -15.59 15.28
N PRO A 452 -36.88 -16.87 15.35
CA PRO A 452 -37.63 -17.92 15.97
C PRO A 452 -37.80 -17.74 17.50
N LYS A 453 -38.74 -18.40 18.14
CA LYS A 453 -38.95 -18.32 19.62
C LYS A 453 -37.70 -18.54 20.44
N SER A 454 -36.82 -19.43 19.97
CA SER A 454 -35.53 -19.72 20.61
C SER A 454 -34.52 -18.57 20.53
N GLY A 455 -34.85 -17.50 19.80
CA GLY A 455 -33.87 -16.46 19.42
C GLY A 455 -32.96 -16.92 18.28
N ILE A 456 -32.10 -16.02 17.79
CA ILE A 456 -31.14 -16.29 16.72
C ILE A 456 -29.79 -15.65 17.05
N LYS A 457 -28.70 -16.32 16.71
CA LYS A 457 -27.34 -15.78 16.79
C LYS A 457 -27.04 -15.01 15.49
N LEU A 458 -26.78 -13.73 15.62
CA LEU A 458 -26.28 -12.87 14.54
C LEU A 458 -24.75 -12.86 14.61
N GLY A 459 -24.09 -13.18 13.52
CA GLY A 459 -22.64 -13.06 13.33
C GLY A 459 -22.30 -12.14 12.17
N LEU A 460 -21.34 -11.25 12.35
CA LEU A 460 -20.81 -10.35 11.34
C LEU A 460 -19.30 -10.55 11.27
N LEU A 461 -18.78 -11.13 10.19
CA LEU A 461 -17.35 -11.20 9.92
C LEU A 461 -16.95 -9.94 9.15
N VAL A 462 -16.34 -8.99 9.86
CA VAL A 462 -16.00 -7.67 9.32
C VAL A 462 -14.54 -7.61 8.94
N GLU A 463 -14.27 -7.13 7.74
CA GLU A 463 -12.94 -6.93 7.17
C GLU A 463 -12.57 -5.45 7.08
N ASN A 464 -11.30 -5.15 7.37
CA ASN A 464 -10.63 -3.90 7.06
C ASN A 464 -10.02 -4.00 5.65
N LEU A 465 -10.53 -3.22 4.69
CA LEU A 465 -10.03 -3.14 3.31
C LEU A 465 -8.92 -2.08 3.11
N GLY A 466 -8.37 -1.57 4.18
CA GLY A 466 -7.38 -0.50 4.22
C GLY A 466 -7.97 0.84 4.68
N ARG A 467 -7.24 1.56 5.55
CA ARG A 467 -7.62 2.91 5.98
C ARG A 467 -7.33 3.89 4.87
N CYS A 468 -8.15 4.94 4.80
CA CYS A 468 -7.93 5.98 3.80
C CYS A 468 -6.59 6.69 4.02
N CYS A 469 -5.88 6.89 2.91
CA CYS A 469 -4.60 7.62 2.90
C CYS A 469 -4.77 9.12 2.68
N ASN A 470 -5.95 9.62 2.30
CA ASN A 470 -6.17 11.02 1.97
C ASN A 470 -6.76 11.84 3.13
N ALA A 471 -6.49 13.13 3.10
CA ALA A 471 -6.73 14.09 4.17
C ALA A 471 -8.14 14.08 4.77
N ALA A 472 -9.18 13.95 3.94
CA ALA A 472 -10.58 14.13 4.35
C ALA A 472 -11.07 13.12 5.41
N VAL A 473 -10.42 11.94 5.50
CA VAL A 473 -10.85 10.83 6.37
C VAL A 473 -9.65 10.09 7.00
N LEU A 474 -8.53 10.79 7.11
CA LEU A 474 -7.33 10.25 7.77
C LEU A 474 -7.64 9.91 9.23
N GLY A 475 -7.23 8.72 9.69
CA GLY A 475 -7.50 8.27 11.07
C GLY A 475 -8.86 7.61 11.27
N GLU A 476 -9.52 7.21 10.19
CA GLU A 476 -10.78 6.46 10.25
C GLU A 476 -10.63 5.12 11.00
N ILE A 477 -11.52 4.87 11.97
CA ILE A 477 -11.59 3.59 12.69
C ILE A 477 -12.24 2.49 11.84
N LYS A 478 -11.85 1.23 12.07
CA LYS A 478 -12.30 0.04 11.34
C LYS A 478 -13.11 -0.93 12.20
N GLY A 479 -13.84 -1.85 11.55
CA GLY A 479 -14.72 -2.79 12.23
C GLY A 479 -16.17 -2.32 12.29
N LEU A 480 -16.84 -2.53 13.40
CA LEU A 480 -18.15 -1.95 13.68
C LEU A 480 -17.97 -0.61 14.40
N VAL A 481 -18.22 0.49 13.68
CA VAL A 481 -17.85 1.85 14.10
C VAL A 481 -19.00 2.66 14.69
N SER A 482 -20.25 2.24 14.47
CA SER A 482 -21.44 2.89 15.02
C SER A 482 -22.16 1.95 16.01
N PRO A 483 -22.68 2.47 17.12
CA PRO A 483 -23.56 1.69 18.00
C PRO A 483 -24.91 1.35 17.35
N GLU A 484 -25.26 2.00 16.25
CA GLU A 484 -26.57 1.90 15.58
C GLU A 484 -26.67 0.70 14.63
N ILE A 485 -26.27 -0.49 15.11
CA ILE A 485 -26.60 -1.74 14.43
C ILE A 485 -28.03 -2.08 14.80
N THR A 486 -28.96 -1.75 13.91
CA THR A 486 -30.37 -1.83 14.25
C THR A 486 -31.06 -3.03 13.65
N VAL A 487 -31.84 -3.68 14.51
CA VAL A 487 -32.81 -4.70 14.16
C VAL A 487 -34.20 -4.12 14.38
N ASN A 488 -34.97 -3.92 13.30
CA ASN A 488 -36.24 -3.21 13.33
C ASN A 488 -36.14 -1.83 13.98
N LEU A 489 -35.09 -1.05 13.64
CA LEU A 489 -34.77 0.27 14.21
C LEU A 489 -34.47 0.28 15.71
N LYS A 490 -34.16 -0.85 16.31
CA LYS A 490 -33.73 -0.98 17.72
C LYS A 490 -32.29 -1.42 17.76
N ASN A 491 -31.49 -0.79 18.65
CA ASN A 491 -30.08 -1.12 18.82
C ASN A 491 -29.89 -2.55 19.33
N SER A 492 -28.85 -3.20 18.86
CA SER A 492 -28.41 -4.51 19.33
C SER A 492 -27.24 -4.35 20.32
N PHE A 493 -27.31 -5.04 21.45
CA PHE A 493 -26.35 -4.95 22.55
C PHE A 493 -25.72 -6.31 22.88
N ASN A 494 -24.71 -6.30 23.75
CA ASN A 494 -23.99 -7.47 24.25
C ASN A 494 -23.27 -8.22 23.12
N TRP A 495 -22.26 -7.56 22.58
CA TRP A 495 -21.45 -8.08 21.50
C TRP A 495 -20.24 -8.84 22.00
N LYS A 496 -20.09 -10.11 21.58
CA LYS A 496 -18.84 -10.86 21.66
C LYS A 496 -18.03 -10.54 20.41
N GLN A 497 -16.78 -10.16 20.55
CA GLN A 497 -15.86 -9.84 19.46
C GLN A 497 -14.65 -10.74 19.53
N THR A 498 -14.33 -11.40 18.41
CA THR A 498 -13.14 -12.25 18.27
C THR A 498 -12.23 -11.63 17.21
N SER A 499 -11.05 -11.22 17.62
CA SER A 499 -9.99 -10.70 16.75
C SER A 499 -9.44 -11.80 15.84
N ILE A 500 -9.26 -11.56 14.55
CA ILE A 500 -8.77 -12.53 13.57
C ILE A 500 -7.73 -11.85 12.67
N PRO A 501 -6.50 -11.62 13.19
CA PRO A 501 -5.46 -10.89 12.45
C PRO A 501 -4.80 -11.71 11.33
N LEU A 502 -4.95 -13.03 11.31
CA LEU A 502 -4.34 -13.96 10.34
C LEU A 502 -2.82 -13.81 10.20
N ASN A 503 -2.13 -13.50 11.29
CA ASN A 503 -0.67 -13.35 11.32
C ASN A 503 0.07 -14.69 11.27
N ASN A 504 -0.59 -15.79 11.66
CA ASN A 504 -0.01 -17.13 11.67
C ASN A 504 -1.09 -18.16 11.40
N LEU A 505 -0.92 -18.94 10.35
CA LEU A 505 -1.85 -19.99 9.93
C LEU A 505 -1.42 -21.39 10.42
N ASN A 506 -0.27 -21.53 11.09
CA ASN A 506 0.28 -22.83 11.48
C ASN A 506 -0.62 -23.64 12.45
N ALA A 507 -1.52 -22.95 13.17
CA ALA A 507 -2.43 -23.59 14.12
C ALA A 507 -3.75 -24.05 13.47
N ILE A 508 -3.93 -23.88 12.16
CA ILE A 508 -5.14 -24.30 11.46
C ILE A 508 -5.19 -25.83 11.36
N GLU A 509 -6.29 -26.41 11.79
CA GLU A 509 -6.56 -27.84 11.66
C GLU A 509 -7.24 -28.12 10.32
N TYR A 510 -6.45 -28.51 9.32
CA TYR A 510 -6.92 -28.89 8.00
C TYR A 510 -7.48 -30.32 7.95
N LYS A 511 -8.45 -30.55 7.07
CA LYS A 511 -9.07 -31.87 6.80
C LYS A 511 -8.86 -32.24 5.33
N SER A 512 -8.19 -33.37 5.06
CA SER A 512 -7.90 -33.85 3.70
C SER A 512 -9.14 -34.38 2.96
N ASN A 513 -10.15 -34.90 3.67
CA ASN A 513 -11.38 -35.48 3.10
C ASN A 513 -12.59 -34.56 3.27
N PHE A 514 -12.43 -33.28 2.86
CA PHE A 514 -13.53 -32.34 2.96
C PHE A 514 -14.55 -32.47 1.84
N ARG A 515 -15.83 -32.16 2.16
CA ARG A 515 -16.90 -32.09 1.17
C ARG A 515 -17.17 -30.62 0.86
N LYS A 516 -16.78 -30.18 -0.35
CA LYS A 516 -16.91 -28.79 -0.78
C LYS A 516 -18.33 -28.23 -0.67
N GLU A 517 -19.36 -29.08 -0.90
CA GLU A 517 -20.77 -28.71 -0.82
C GLU A 517 -21.19 -28.26 0.60
N LYS A 518 -20.49 -28.72 1.64
CA LYS A 518 -20.75 -28.35 3.03
C LYS A 518 -20.06 -27.04 3.43
N LEU A 519 -19.13 -26.56 2.60
CA LEU A 519 -18.32 -25.37 2.85
C LEU A 519 -18.72 -24.18 1.96
N LEU A 520 -19.68 -24.36 1.04
CA LEU A 520 -20.13 -23.29 0.14
C LEU A 520 -20.66 -22.10 0.94
N ASN A 521 -20.22 -20.90 0.53
CA ASN A 521 -20.54 -19.61 1.13
C ASN A 521 -20.03 -19.43 2.58
N TYR A 522 -19.11 -20.30 3.04
CA TYR A 522 -18.45 -20.12 4.34
C TYR A 522 -17.03 -19.56 4.15
N PRO A 523 -16.47 -18.93 5.21
CA PRO A 523 -15.07 -18.53 5.22
C PRO A 523 -14.20 -19.78 5.42
N VAL A 524 -13.41 -20.11 4.41
CA VAL A 524 -12.68 -21.38 4.31
C VAL A 524 -11.21 -21.12 4.02
N PHE A 525 -10.35 -21.87 4.70
CA PHE A 525 -8.96 -22.03 4.32
C PHE A 525 -8.83 -23.26 3.43
N LEU A 526 -8.10 -23.12 2.34
CA LEU A 526 -7.75 -24.20 1.42
C LEU A 526 -6.24 -24.33 1.38
N LYS A 527 -5.73 -25.55 1.25
CA LYS A 527 -4.29 -25.82 1.23
C LYS A 527 -3.93 -26.80 0.13
N GLY A 528 -2.79 -26.54 -0.53
CA GLY A 528 -2.22 -27.40 -1.55
C GLY A 528 -0.69 -27.40 -1.49
N GLU A 529 -0.09 -28.48 -1.95
CA GLU A 529 1.35 -28.61 -2.12
C GLU A 529 1.71 -28.61 -3.61
N PHE A 530 2.86 -27.99 -3.98
CA PHE A 530 3.29 -27.92 -5.36
C PHE A 530 4.81 -27.85 -5.49
N GLU A 531 5.29 -28.16 -6.69
CA GLU A 531 6.68 -27.96 -7.11
C GLU A 531 6.75 -26.78 -8.07
N ALA A 532 7.80 -25.97 -7.99
CA ALA A 532 8.05 -24.83 -8.87
C ALA A 532 9.55 -24.62 -9.01
N GLU A 533 9.98 -23.90 -10.02
CA GLU A 533 11.38 -23.52 -10.15
C GLU A 533 11.73 -22.38 -9.19
N ALA A 534 12.67 -22.63 -8.28
CA ALA A 534 13.14 -21.60 -7.33
C ALA A 534 13.77 -20.40 -8.08
N GLY A 535 13.56 -19.21 -7.57
CA GLY A 535 14.14 -17.97 -8.12
C GLY A 535 13.42 -17.42 -9.38
N ILE A 536 12.33 -18.03 -9.84
CA ILE A 536 11.55 -17.56 -10.99
C ILE A 536 10.20 -17.04 -10.53
N ASP A 537 9.92 -15.76 -10.81
CA ASP A 537 8.64 -15.13 -10.50
C ASP A 537 7.50 -15.79 -11.28
N THR A 538 6.34 -15.94 -10.64
CA THR A 538 5.13 -16.52 -11.26
C THR A 538 3.89 -15.77 -10.77
N PHE A 539 2.74 -16.00 -11.40
CA PHE A 539 1.49 -15.37 -11.05
C PHE A 539 0.43 -16.41 -10.71
N ILE A 540 -0.32 -16.18 -9.66
CA ILE A 540 -1.46 -16.99 -9.28
C ILE A 540 -2.74 -16.38 -9.84
N SER A 541 -3.48 -17.13 -10.65
CA SER A 541 -4.81 -16.74 -11.12
C SER A 541 -5.85 -16.94 -10.01
N THR A 542 -6.57 -15.87 -9.67
CA THR A 542 -7.64 -15.90 -8.66
C THR A 542 -9.03 -16.17 -9.25
N GLU A 543 -9.08 -16.54 -10.54
CA GLU A 543 -10.33 -16.85 -11.24
C GLU A 543 -11.10 -18.01 -10.57
N GLY A 544 -12.35 -17.76 -10.24
CA GLY A 544 -13.24 -18.70 -9.57
C GLY A 544 -13.17 -18.69 -8.03
N PHE A 545 -12.32 -17.85 -7.45
CA PHE A 545 -12.34 -17.49 -6.03
C PHE A 545 -13.05 -16.15 -5.85
N THR A 546 -13.58 -15.92 -4.64
CA THR A 546 -14.46 -14.75 -4.40
C THR A 546 -13.70 -13.58 -3.82
N HIS A 547 -13.21 -13.71 -2.60
CA HIS A 547 -12.54 -12.65 -1.87
C HIS A 547 -11.74 -13.21 -0.69
N GLY A 548 -10.52 -12.73 -0.50
CA GLY A 548 -9.69 -13.16 0.62
C GLY A 548 -8.21 -12.89 0.42
N ASN A 549 -7.37 -13.73 1.01
CA ASN A 549 -5.91 -13.60 0.96
C ASN A 549 -5.25 -14.93 0.58
N ILE A 550 -4.04 -14.85 0.01
CA ILE A 550 -3.24 -16.01 -0.36
C ILE A 550 -1.87 -15.94 0.34
N TRP A 551 -1.43 -17.08 0.85
CA TRP A 551 -0.08 -17.28 1.39
C TRP A 551 0.67 -18.31 0.55
N VAL A 552 1.95 -18.06 0.33
CA VAL A 552 2.88 -19.01 -0.28
C VAL A 552 4.03 -19.21 0.70
N ASN A 553 4.26 -20.46 1.12
CA ASN A 553 5.26 -20.81 2.13
C ASN A 553 5.16 -19.98 3.43
N GLY A 554 3.93 -19.63 3.83
CA GLY A 554 3.63 -18.83 5.02
C GLY A 554 3.73 -17.32 4.83
N PHE A 555 4.23 -16.83 3.68
CA PHE A 555 4.26 -15.41 3.36
C PHE A 555 2.94 -14.96 2.73
N ASN A 556 2.28 -13.92 3.27
CA ASN A 556 1.02 -13.38 2.75
C ASN A 556 1.32 -12.51 1.52
N ILE A 557 1.06 -13.05 0.33
CA ILE A 557 1.30 -12.34 -0.94
C ILE A 557 0.25 -11.28 -1.26
N GLY A 558 -0.88 -11.26 -0.54
CA GLY A 558 -1.87 -10.19 -0.63
C GLY A 558 -3.31 -10.65 -0.74
N ARG A 559 -4.18 -9.65 -0.84
CA ARG A 559 -5.63 -9.79 -1.01
C ARG A 559 -5.98 -10.03 -2.47
N TYR A 560 -6.99 -10.86 -2.71
CA TYR A 560 -7.67 -10.96 -4.00
C TYR A 560 -9.16 -10.66 -3.87
N TRP A 561 -9.76 -10.19 -4.95
CA TRP A 561 -11.19 -9.92 -5.02
C TRP A 561 -11.71 -10.08 -6.45
N ASN A 562 -12.80 -10.83 -6.64
CA ASN A 562 -13.43 -11.04 -7.94
C ASN A 562 -14.05 -9.76 -8.55
N ALA A 563 -14.15 -8.68 -7.79
CA ALA A 563 -14.54 -7.36 -8.30
C ALA A 563 -13.55 -6.82 -9.36
N GLY A 564 -12.32 -7.35 -9.39
CA GLY A 564 -11.27 -6.87 -10.30
C GLY A 564 -10.85 -5.41 -10.03
N PRO A 565 -10.01 -4.81 -10.90
CA PRO A 565 -9.54 -5.31 -12.19
C PRO A 565 -8.45 -6.40 -12.09
N GLN A 566 -7.73 -6.47 -10.97
CA GLN A 566 -6.65 -7.42 -10.76
C GLN A 566 -7.17 -8.87 -10.70
N LYS A 567 -6.62 -9.76 -11.55
CA LYS A 567 -7.01 -11.17 -11.66
C LYS A 567 -5.90 -12.14 -11.29
N THR A 568 -4.69 -11.64 -11.06
CA THR A 568 -3.54 -12.45 -10.65
C THR A 568 -2.79 -11.79 -9.51
N LEU A 569 -2.14 -12.61 -8.67
CA LEU A 569 -1.20 -12.17 -7.64
C LEU A 569 0.21 -12.63 -8.00
N LEU A 570 1.18 -11.75 -7.84
CA LEU A 570 2.60 -12.06 -8.01
C LEU A 570 3.08 -12.97 -6.88
N VAL A 571 3.80 -14.01 -7.23
CA VAL A 571 4.63 -14.81 -6.32
C VAL A 571 6.08 -14.57 -6.70
N SER A 572 6.83 -13.90 -5.83
CA SER A 572 8.26 -13.71 -6.04
C SER A 572 8.99 -15.06 -6.04
N GLY A 573 9.90 -15.23 -6.98
CA GLY A 573 10.74 -16.42 -7.09
C GLY A 573 11.57 -16.71 -5.83
N GLY A 574 11.90 -15.67 -5.05
CA GLY A 574 12.59 -15.83 -3.79
C GLY A 574 11.80 -16.56 -2.72
N LEU A 575 10.48 -16.54 -2.79
CA LEU A 575 9.61 -17.32 -1.90
C LEU A 575 9.53 -18.81 -2.30
N LEU A 576 9.92 -19.16 -3.53
CA LEU A 576 9.74 -20.49 -4.08
C LEU A 576 10.94 -21.42 -3.83
N LYS A 577 10.64 -22.69 -3.64
CA LYS A 577 11.56 -23.82 -3.57
C LYS A 577 11.27 -24.76 -4.74
N ASP A 578 12.25 -25.55 -5.14
CA ASP A 578 12.03 -26.55 -6.21
C ASP A 578 10.96 -27.58 -5.83
N LYS A 579 10.83 -27.90 -4.53
CA LYS A 579 9.86 -28.88 -4.02
C LYS A 579 9.30 -28.46 -2.66
N GLY A 580 8.11 -28.98 -2.35
CA GLY A 580 7.49 -28.82 -1.04
C GLY A 580 7.01 -27.38 -0.78
N ASN A 581 6.61 -26.65 -1.83
CA ASN A 581 5.94 -25.37 -1.66
C ASN A 581 4.51 -25.60 -1.18
N ILE A 582 4.08 -24.75 -0.27
CA ILE A 582 2.73 -24.74 0.28
C ILE A 582 2.00 -23.49 -0.18
N ILE A 583 0.81 -23.65 -0.72
CA ILE A 583 -0.14 -22.57 -0.93
C ILE A 583 -1.30 -22.71 0.04
N GLU A 584 -1.66 -21.62 0.70
CA GLU A 584 -2.83 -21.49 1.55
C GLU A 584 -3.70 -20.33 1.07
N ILE A 585 -5.00 -20.56 0.95
CA ILE A 585 -5.97 -19.59 0.43
C ILE A 585 -7.06 -19.42 1.46
N PHE A 586 -7.29 -18.22 1.93
CA PHE A 586 -8.49 -17.88 2.69
C PHE A 586 -9.53 -17.28 1.74
N ASP A 587 -10.68 -17.91 1.61
CA ASP A 587 -11.82 -17.40 0.83
C ASP A 587 -13.01 -17.14 1.76
N THR A 588 -13.46 -15.90 1.84
CA THR A 588 -14.54 -15.49 2.77
C THR A 588 -15.91 -15.98 2.35
N GLU A 589 -16.10 -16.37 1.09
CA GLU A 589 -17.36 -16.82 0.49
C GLU A 589 -17.09 -17.95 -0.50
N TYR A 590 -16.57 -19.05 0.01
CA TYR A 590 -16.07 -20.16 -0.80
C TYR A 590 -17.06 -20.64 -1.87
N GLY A 591 -16.64 -20.57 -3.13
CA GLY A 591 -17.44 -20.95 -4.30
C GLY A 591 -17.28 -22.40 -4.77
N GLY A 592 -16.57 -23.27 -4.01
CA GLY A 592 -16.38 -24.68 -4.36
C GLY A 592 -15.17 -24.97 -5.25
N LYS A 593 -14.26 -24.02 -5.46
CA LYS A 593 -13.04 -24.19 -6.26
C LYS A 593 -12.02 -25.04 -5.50
N THR A 594 -11.46 -26.07 -6.15
CA THR A 594 -10.50 -27.02 -5.54
C THR A 594 -9.17 -27.10 -6.26
N GLU A 595 -8.91 -26.16 -7.16
CA GLU A 595 -7.64 -26.05 -7.88
C GLU A 595 -7.33 -24.58 -8.17
N ILE A 596 -6.04 -24.27 -8.27
CA ILE A 596 -5.55 -22.92 -8.60
C ILE A 596 -4.48 -23.02 -9.69
N LYS A 597 -4.43 -22.02 -10.56
CA LYS A 597 -3.49 -21.97 -11.68
C LYS A 597 -2.38 -20.98 -11.43
N PHE A 598 -1.16 -21.37 -11.77
CA PHE A 598 -0.01 -20.49 -11.87
C PHE A 598 0.24 -20.17 -13.35
N LEU A 599 0.53 -18.92 -13.62
CA LEU A 599 0.66 -18.35 -14.96
C LEU A 599 2.03 -17.71 -15.14
N SER A 600 2.50 -17.66 -16.36
CA SER A 600 3.77 -17.02 -16.74
C SER A 600 3.67 -15.50 -16.97
N LYS A 601 2.49 -14.92 -16.79
CA LYS A 601 2.23 -13.49 -17.02
C LYS A 601 1.18 -12.92 -16.06
N ASN A 602 1.28 -11.62 -15.80
CA ASN A 602 0.27 -10.85 -15.08
C ASN A 602 -1.01 -10.69 -15.92
N LEU A 603 -2.16 -10.74 -15.26
CA LEU A 603 -3.48 -10.40 -15.80
C LEU A 603 -4.11 -9.34 -14.90
N LEU A 604 -3.95 -8.09 -15.28
CA LEU A 604 -4.51 -6.92 -14.56
C LEU A 604 -5.91 -6.51 -15.05
N TYR A 605 -6.49 -7.25 -16.01
CA TYR A 605 -7.80 -6.92 -16.60
C TYR A 605 -8.65 -8.14 -16.90
#